data_a195b20bd71a9a11b832d1c82fa0a45e
#
_entry.id   a195b20bd71a9a11b832d1c82fa0a45e
#
_cell.length_a   1.000
_cell.length_b   1.000
_cell.length_c   1.000
_cell.angle_alpha   90.00
_cell.angle_beta   90.00
_cell.angle_gamma   90.00
#
_symmetry.space_group_name_H-M   'P 1'
#
loop_
_entity.id
_entity.type
_entity.pdbx_description
1 polymer ?
#
loop_
_entity_poly.entity_id
_entity_poly.type
_entity_poly.pdbx_seq_one_letter_code
_entity_poly.pdbx_strand_id
1 'polypeptide(L)'
;MNISLPKVGFGTYLITNQELEQSIPVALKAGYRHFDTAQVYRNEEGVGFALNKALKDQGLSREDVFITTKVFPGNEAWGQSPMTYSETLKSIEPSLEKLRVDYVDLYLIHAPFCKNERLEQWRALVEIKKLGKAKSIGVSNYNKVPIEEIKFAGLPLPEANQIELHPWCQKTKLVSYLKQNDISVIAFSSLVPLSNWRSKEGEKSSKSDQMKADGEDPSSIFKVMANKYGVSEAQVLLKWALQQGFAIIPKSSNQNRIKQNIDLDSFEIDESDMQKLSSINRSDGGVAWPEGDPILIN
;
A
#
# COMPACT_ATOMS: atom_id res chain seq x y z
N MET A 1 19.03 5.11 6.77
CA MET A 1 18.28 5.00 8.05
C MET A 1 16.93 4.42 7.73
N ASN A 2 16.60 3.25 8.29
CA ASN A 2 15.29 2.63 8.03
C ASN A 2 14.18 3.49 8.66
N ILE A 3 13.13 3.76 7.90
CA ILE A 3 11.92 4.44 8.35
C ILE A 3 11.24 3.62 9.48
N SER A 4 10.79 4.28 10.53
CA SER A 4 10.01 3.65 11.60
C SER A 4 8.56 3.45 11.14
N LEU A 5 8.36 2.46 10.29
CA LEU A 5 7.07 2.15 9.67
C LEU A 5 6.29 1.11 10.50
N PRO A 6 5.06 1.43 10.99
CA PRO A 6 4.22 0.43 11.62
C PRO A 6 3.91 -0.71 10.63
N LYS A 7 4.04 -1.95 11.09
CA LYS A 7 3.93 -3.13 10.22
C LYS A 7 2.52 -3.38 9.69
N VAL A 8 1.49 -2.96 10.43
CA VAL A 8 0.10 -3.07 10.01
C VAL A 8 -0.52 -1.68 9.90
N GLY A 9 -0.85 -1.28 8.69
CA GLY A 9 -1.53 -0.03 8.39
C GLY A 9 -2.98 -0.25 7.95
N PHE A 10 -3.78 0.81 8.02
CA PHE A 10 -5.15 0.86 7.55
C PHE A 10 -5.19 1.54 6.17
N GLY A 11 -5.45 0.74 5.11
CA GLY A 11 -5.64 1.25 3.76
C GLY A 11 -7.01 1.88 3.57
N THR A 12 -7.08 2.98 2.81
CA THR A 12 -8.33 3.73 2.60
C THR A 12 -8.85 3.70 1.16
N TYR A 13 -8.18 2.99 0.25
CA TYR A 13 -8.62 2.92 -1.15
C TYR A 13 -10.06 2.39 -1.28
N LEU A 14 -10.89 3.09 -2.06
CA LEU A 14 -12.34 2.81 -2.24
C LEU A 14 -13.15 2.83 -0.93
N ILE A 15 -12.75 3.61 0.05
CA ILE A 15 -13.60 3.95 1.20
C ILE A 15 -14.08 5.38 1.01
N THR A 16 -15.38 5.59 1.09
CA THR A 16 -15.98 6.92 0.99
C THR A 16 -15.71 7.76 2.25
N ASN A 17 -15.82 9.09 2.15
CA ASN A 17 -15.64 9.97 3.31
C ASN A 17 -16.59 9.60 4.46
N GLN A 18 -17.84 9.24 4.17
CA GLN A 18 -18.81 8.79 5.18
C GLN A 18 -18.41 7.48 5.85
N GLU A 19 -17.90 6.49 5.10
CA GLU A 19 -17.42 5.23 5.67
C GLU A 19 -16.15 5.42 6.51
N LEU A 20 -15.29 6.41 6.16
CA LEU A 20 -14.10 6.73 6.93
C LEU A 20 -14.44 7.28 8.32
N GLU A 21 -15.52 8.06 8.45
CA GLU A 21 -15.99 8.55 9.76
C GLU A 21 -16.35 7.42 10.73
N GLN A 22 -16.76 6.27 10.19
CA GLN A 22 -17.10 5.07 10.99
C GLN A 22 -15.91 4.13 11.17
N SER A 23 -15.07 3.95 10.15
CA SER A 23 -14.02 2.94 10.13
C SER A 23 -12.71 3.40 10.81
N ILE A 24 -12.32 4.67 10.66
CA ILE A 24 -11.09 5.19 11.29
C ILE A 24 -11.12 5.12 12.81
N PRO A 25 -12.20 5.54 13.52
CA PRO A 25 -12.26 5.40 14.98
C PRO A 25 -12.14 3.95 15.44
N VAL A 26 -12.75 3.00 14.69
CA VAL A 26 -12.66 1.57 14.97
C VAL A 26 -11.23 1.06 14.75
N ALA A 27 -10.60 1.45 13.64
CA ALA A 27 -9.22 1.08 13.34
C ALA A 27 -8.25 1.61 14.42
N LEU A 28 -8.36 2.89 14.78
CA LEU A 28 -7.52 3.50 15.81
C LEU A 28 -7.70 2.79 17.17
N LYS A 29 -8.95 2.49 17.57
CA LYS A 29 -9.28 1.75 18.80
C LYS A 29 -8.78 0.31 18.77
N ALA A 30 -8.75 -0.32 17.59
CA ALA A 30 -8.21 -1.68 17.41
C ALA A 30 -6.67 -1.73 17.43
N GLY A 31 -5.98 -0.58 17.49
CA GLY A 31 -4.52 -0.51 17.57
C GLY A 31 -3.81 -0.11 16.29
N TYR A 32 -4.53 0.18 15.20
CA TYR A 32 -3.86 0.74 14.01
C TYR A 32 -3.23 2.09 14.36
N ARG A 33 -1.99 2.26 13.89
CA ARG A 33 -1.23 3.53 14.02
C ARG A 33 -0.67 4.02 12.69
N HIS A 34 -0.93 3.32 11.60
CA HIS A 34 -0.56 3.74 10.26
C HIS A 34 -1.83 3.83 9.39
N PHE A 35 -2.03 4.97 8.72
CA PHE A 35 -3.15 5.24 7.82
C PHE A 35 -2.61 5.58 6.44
N ASP A 36 -3.01 4.82 5.42
CA ASP A 36 -2.54 4.96 4.04
C ASP A 36 -3.66 5.47 3.13
N THR A 37 -3.41 6.61 2.50
CA THR A 37 -4.29 7.22 1.49
C THR A 37 -3.51 7.67 0.26
N ALA A 38 -4.14 8.39 -0.66
CA ALA A 38 -3.53 8.99 -1.84
C ALA A 38 -4.42 10.09 -2.44
N GLN A 39 -3.85 11.04 -3.18
CA GLN A 39 -4.59 12.10 -3.87
C GLN A 39 -5.68 11.55 -4.80
N VAL A 40 -5.36 10.50 -5.58
CA VAL A 40 -6.30 9.88 -6.52
C VAL A 40 -7.45 9.14 -5.85
N TYR A 41 -7.35 8.82 -4.55
CA TYR A 41 -8.47 8.19 -3.83
C TYR A 41 -9.61 9.17 -3.54
N ARG A 42 -9.32 10.49 -3.62
CA ARG A 42 -10.29 11.59 -3.41
C ARG A 42 -10.98 11.53 -2.05
N ASN A 43 -10.28 10.97 -1.05
CA ASN A 43 -10.80 10.80 0.30
C ASN A 43 -9.86 11.30 1.40
N GLU A 44 -8.78 12.03 1.05
CA GLU A 44 -7.85 12.63 2.02
C GLU A 44 -8.58 13.53 3.03
N GLU A 45 -9.60 14.28 2.60
CA GLU A 45 -10.41 15.14 3.49
C GLU A 45 -11.16 14.30 4.53
N GLY A 46 -11.80 13.21 4.11
CA GLY A 46 -12.47 12.27 5.02
C GLY A 46 -11.49 11.60 6.00
N VAL A 47 -10.29 11.21 5.52
CA VAL A 47 -9.23 10.69 6.38
C VAL A 47 -8.83 11.75 7.42
N GLY A 48 -8.52 12.97 6.99
CA GLY A 48 -8.13 14.07 7.88
C GLY A 48 -9.18 14.38 8.92
N PHE A 49 -10.44 14.51 8.51
CA PHE A 49 -11.56 14.78 9.42
C PHE A 49 -11.72 13.66 10.45
N ALA A 50 -11.86 12.41 9.98
CA ALA A 50 -12.15 11.27 10.85
C ALA A 50 -10.99 10.97 11.79
N LEU A 51 -9.73 11.06 11.30
CA LEU A 51 -8.55 10.76 12.09
C LEU A 51 -8.33 11.81 13.20
N ASN A 52 -8.39 13.11 12.87
CA ASN A 52 -8.22 14.17 13.86
C ASN A 52 -9.29 14.10 14.97
N LYS A 53 -10.55 13.84 14.58
CA LYS A 53 -11.62 13.62 15.57
C LYS A 53 -11.36 12.40 16.44
N ALA A 54 -11.00 11.25 15.83
CA ALA A 54 -10.76 10.00 16.56
C ALA A 54 -9.55 10.08 17.49
N LEU A 55 -8.47 10.78 17.09
CA LEU A 55 -7.30 11.03 17.94
C LEU A 55 -7.73 11.79 19.20
N LYS A 56 -8.45 12.90 19.04
CA LYS A 56 -8.96 13.69 20.17
C LYS A 56 -9.86 12.86 21.09
N ASP A 57 -10.81 12.10 20.52
CA ASP A 57 -11.79 11.30 21.27
C ASP A 57 -11.11 10.17 22.05
N GLN A 58 -9.92 9.71 21.62
CA GLN A 58 -9.15 8.62 22.25
C GLN A 58 -7.93 9.12 23.06
N GLY A 59 -7.75 10.44 23.21
CA GLY A 59 -6.66 11.03 23.98
C GLY A 59 -5.29 10.83 23.35
N LEU A 60 -5.25 10.71 22.02
CA LEU A 60 -4.02 10.56 21.21
C LEU A 60 -3.69 11.85 20.48
N SER A 61 -2.43 11.97 20.06
CA SER A 61 -1.91 13.12 19.31
C SER A 61 -1.52 12.74 17.87
N ARG A 62 -1.12 13.73 17.05
CA ARG A 62 -0.64 13.51 15.68
C ARG A 62 0.61 12.62 15.63
N GLU A 63 1.44 12.70 16.64
CA GLU A 63 2.71 11.95 16.75
C GLU A 63 2.49 10.47 17.06
N ASP A 64 1.33 10.10 17.55
CA ASP A 64 0.98 8.70 17.84
C ASP A 64 0.59 7.91 16.58
N VAL A 65 0.49 8.59 15.42
CA VAL A 65 0.09 7.95 14.17
C VAL A 65 1.06 8.28 13.03
N PHE A 66 1.13 7.34 12.10
CA PHE A 66 1.90 7.41 10.87
C PHE A 66 0.93 7.59 9.69
N ILE A 67 1.08 8.66 8.93
CA ILE A 67 0.23 8.96 7.77
C ILE A 67 1.05 8.83 6.50
N THR A 68 0.57 8.00 5.57
CA THR A 68 1.07 7.91 4.20
C THR A 68 0.07 8.52 3.24
N THR A 69 0.53 9.41 2.36
CA THR A 69 -0.21 9.81 1.17
C THR A 69 0.69 9.80 -0.07
N LYS A 70 0.09 9.96 -1.26
CA LYS A 70 0.79 9.76 -2.53
C LYS A 70 0.41 10.84 -3.52
N VAL A 71 1.42 11.42 -4.20
CA VAL A 71 1.21 12.27 -5.37
C VAL A 71 0.95 11.39 -6.60
N PHE A 72 -0.04 11.79 -7.37
CA PHE A 72 -0.25 11.18 -8.69
C PHE A 72 0.61 11.92 -9.73
N PRO A 73 1.57 11.26 -10.38
CA PRO A 73 2.59 11.93 -11.20
C PRO A 73 2.09 12.44 -12.55
N GLY A 74 0.82 12.17 -12.89
CA GLY A 74 0.27 12.24 -14.24
C GLY A 74 0.31 10.88 -14.94
N ASN A 75 -0.50 10.73 -16.00
CA ASN A 75 -0.50 9.56 -16.88
C ASN A 75 -1.05 9.96 -18.25
N GLU A 76 -0.19 10.05 -19.25
CA GLU A 76 -0.58 10.46 -20.61
C GLU A 76 -1.62 9.52 -21.22
N ALA A 77 -1.57 8.22 -20.92
CA ALA A 77 -2.58 7.25 -21.37
C ALA A 77 -3.98 7.54 -20.81
N TRP A 78 -4.08 8.31 -19.73
CA TRP A 78 -5.34 8.78 -19.14
C TRP A 78 -5.64 10.25 -19.48
N GLY A 79 -4.91 10.84 -20.41
CA GLY A 79 -5.05 12.25 -20.80
C GLY A 79 -4.58 13.23 -19.72
N GLN A 80 -3.71 12.80 -18.81
CA GLN A 80 -3.16 13.64 -17.75
C GLN A 80 -1.67 13.90 -18.02
N SER A 81 -1.33 15.18 -18.18
CA SER A 81 0.06 15.58 -18.41
C SER A 81 0.96 15.18 -17.23
N PRO A 82 2.21 14.79 -17.50
CA PRO A 82 3.22 14.60 -16.46
C PRO A 82 3.40 15.85 -15.61
N MET A 83 3.49 15.67 -14.29
CA MET A 83 3.81 16.77 -13.40
C MET A 83 5.27 17.19 -13.53
N THR A 84 5.50 18.49 -13.68
CA THR A 84 6.82 19.10 -13.60
C THR A 84 7.37 19.07 -12.16
N TYR A 85 8.66 19.39 -11.97
CA TYR A 85 9.27 19.61 -10.66
C TYR A 85 8.43 20.56 -9.79
N SER A 86 8.06 21.74 -10.35
CA SER A 86 7.33 22.77 -9.59
C SER A 86 5.92 22.33 -9.18
N GLU A 87 5.21 21.61 -10.05
CA GLU A 87 3.89 21.08 -9.75
C GLU A 87 3.97 19.99 -8.69
N THR A 88 4.93 19.07 -8.82
CA THR A 88 5.19 18.01 -7.83
C THR A 88 5.56 18.61 -6.47
N LEU A 89 6.41 19.64 -6.43
CA LEU A 89 6.79 20.32 -5.21
C LEU A 89 5.58 20.95 -4.49
N LYS A 90 4.65 21.52 -5.25
CA LYS A 90 3.43 22.14 -4.71
C LYS A 90 2.35 21.12 -4.36
N SER A 91 2.41 19.90 -4.88
CA SER A 91 1.34 18.90 -4.75
C SER A 91 1.10 18.44 -3.31
N ILE A 92 2.08 18.60 -2.42
CA ILE A 92 1.93 18.23 -1.01
C ILE A 92 0.97 19.16 -0.24
N GLU A 93 0.88 20.45 -0.62
CA GLU A 93 0.09 21.44 0.11
C GLU A 93 -1.40 21.08 0.19
N PRO A 94 -2.08 20.78 -0.93
CA PRO A 94 -3.48 20.36 -0.88
C PRO A 94 -3.69 19.08 -0.06
N SER A 95 -2.72 18.16 -0.04
CA SER A 95 -2.81 16.95 0.78
C SER A 95 -2.72 17.27 2.26
N LEU A 96 -1.79 18.13 2.68
CA LEU A 96 -1.66 18.57 4.07
C LEU A 96 -2.93 19.30 4.55
N GLU A 97 -3.48 20.19 3.72
CA GLU A 97 -4.71 20.91 4.02
C GLU A 97 -5.90 19.94 4.23
N LYS A 98 -6.11 19.01 3.28
CA LYS A 98 -7.19 18.01 3.38
C LYS A 98 -7.01 17.07 4.57
N LEU A 99 -5.80 16.61 4.82
CA LEU A 99 -5.46 15.76 5.97
C LEU A 99 -5.47 16.52 7.30
N ARG A 100 -5.46 17.87 7.26
CA ARG A 100 -5.45 18.77 8.43
C ARG A 100 -4.22 18.53 9.31
N VAL A 101 -3.05 18.43 8.69
CA VAL A 101 -1.76 18.19 9.33
C VAL A 101 -0.68 19.08 8.74
N ASP A 102 0.37 19.35 9.51
CA ASP A 102 1.52 20.14 9.05
C ASP A 102 2.55 19.31 8.28
N TYR A 103 2.52 17.98 8.46
CA TYR A 103 3.42 17.04 7.79
C TYR A 103 2.75 15.66 7.63
N VAL A 104 3.25 14.89 6.67
CA VAL A 104 2.99 13.44 6.56
C VAL A 104 4.24 12.65 6.95
N ASP A 105 4.07 11.41 7.41
CA ASP A 105 5.20 10.57 7.78
C ASP A 105 5.87 9.94 6.56
N LEU A 106 5.08 9.62 5.53
CA LEU A 106 5.58 9.09 4.25
C LEU A 106 4.82 9.70 3.07
N TYR A 107 5.57 10.27 2.12
CA TYR A 107 5.04 10.78 0.87
C TYR A 107 5.58 9.98 -0.31
N LEU A 108 4.71 9.44 -1.14
CA LEU A 108 5.09 8.54 -2.25
C LEU A 108 4.76 9.15 -3.62
N ILE A 109 5.59 8.87 -4.63
CA ILE A 109 5.14 8.93 -6.04
C ILE A 109 4.32 7.66 -6.29
N HIS A 110 3.06 7.82 -6.78
CA HIS A 110 2.09 6.73 -6.81
C HIS A 110 2.42 5.63 -7.84
N ALA A 111 3.05 5.99 -8.95
CA ALA A 111 3.45 5.05 -10.00
C ALA A 111 4.51 5.68 -10.93
N PRO A 112 5.30 4.88 -11.67
CA PRO A 112 6.37 5.36 -12.55
C PRO A 112 5.89 5.78 -13.95
N PHE A 113 4.70 6.38 -14.09
CA PHE A 113 4.08 6.62 -15.38
C PHE A 113 4.84 7.61 -16.29
N CYS A 114 5.59 8.55 -15.71
CA CYS A 114 6.20 9.66 -16.42
C CYS A 114 7.71 9.45 -16.54
N LYS A 115 8.14 8.67 -17.55
CA LYS A 115 9.53 8.25 -17.69
C LYS A 115 10.51 9.42 -17.76
N ASN A 116 10.18 10.48 -18.50
CA ASN A 116 11.08 11.61 -18.71
C ASN A 116 11.13 12.56 -17.50
N GLU A 117 10.02 12.67 -16.76
CA GLU A 117 9.86 13.62 -15.65
C GLU A 117 10.12 12.99 -14.27
N ARG A 118 10.18 11.66 -14.17
CA ARG A 118 10.22 10.95 -12.87
C ARG A 118 11.43 11.31 -12.01
N LEU A 119 12.59 11.64 -12.60
CA LEU A 119 13.74 12.13 -11.84
C LEU A 119 13.50 13.52 -11.26
N GLU A 120 12.86 14.41 -12.03
CA GLU A 120 12.50 15.74 -11.54
C GLU A 120 11.41 15.68 -10.49
N GLN A 121 10.43 14.79 -10.65
CA GLN A 121 9.43 14.49 -9.62
C GLN A 121 10.09 13.96 -8.36
N TRP A 122 11.08 13.06 -8.48
CA TRP A 122 11.84 12.58 -7.31
C TRP A 122 12.65 13.68 -6.65
N ARG A 123 13.29 14.58 -7.39
CA ARG A 123 13.97 15.76 -6.84
C ARG A 123 13.02 16.64 -6.04
N ALA A 124 11.78 16.81 -6.51
CA ALA A 124 10.76 17.54 -5.78
C ALA A 124 10.39 16.87 -4.44
N LEU A 125 10.28 15.54 -4.39
CA LEU A 125 10.05 14.83 -3.11
C LEU A 125 11.23 15.00 -2.16
N VAL A 126 12.46 14.96 -2.66
CA VAL A 126 13.66 15.24 -1.83
C VAL A 126 13.59 16.62 -1.21
N GLU A 127 13.13 17.63 -1.97
CA GLU A 127 12.97 19.00 -1.45
C GLU A 127 11.80 19.09 -0.46
N ILE A 128 10.65 18.44 -0.72
CA ILE A 128 9.52 18.33 0.23
C ILE A 128 9.99 17.78 1.58
N LYS A 129 10.84 16.75 1.56
CA LYS A 129 11.43 16.20 2.80
C LYS A 129 12.33 17.21 3.51
N LYS A 130 13.18 17.94 2.80
CA LYS A 130 14.04 18.99 3.39
C LYS A 130 13.23 20.12 4.01
N LEU A 131 12.08 20.47 3.42
CA LEU A 131 11.14 21.44 3.94
C LEU A 131 10.36 20.96 5.17
N GLY A 132 10.54 19.69 5.58
CA GLY A 132 9.87 19.09 6.73
C GLY A 132 8.40 18.73 6.52
N LYS A 133 7.89 18.82 5.30
CA LYS A 133 6.48 18.50 4.96
C LYS A 133 6.22 16.99 4.84
N ALA A 134 7.27 16.20 4.64
CA ALA A 134 7.27 14.75 4.75
C ALA A 134 8.49 14.31 5.57
N LYS A 135 8.29 13.42 6.55
CA LYS A 135 9.39 12.85 7.33
C LYS A 135 10.21 11.86 6.52
N SER A 136 9.54 11.11 5.67
CA SER A 136 10.13 10.13 4.75
C SER A 136 9.51 10.26 3.37
N ILE A 137 10.27 9.86 2.35
CA ILE A 137 9.84 9.87 0.96
C ILE A 137 10.08 8.50 0.32
N GLY A 138 9.22 8.14 -0.61
CA GLY A 138 9.33 6.86 -1.29
C GLY A 138 8.58 6.84 -2.62
N VAL A 139 8.43 5.64 -3.13
CA VAL A 139 7.76 5.37 -4.40
C VAL A 139 6.73 4.26 -4.26
N SER A 140 5.86 4.15 -5.24
CA SER A 140 4.94 3.02 -5.35
C SER A 140 4.99 2.46 -6.76
N ASN A 141 4.93 1.14 -6.89
CA ASN A 141 4.97 0.43 -8.18
C ASN A 141 6.26 0.63 -9.00
N TYR A 142 7.36 1.01 -8.38
CA TYR A 142 8.65 1.12 -9.05
C TYR A 142 9.35 -0.23 -9.11
N ASN A 143 9.80 -0.65 -10.31
CA ASN A 143 10.71 -1.77 -10.45
C ASN A 143 12.17 -1.32 -10.24
N LYS A 144 13.12 -2.22 -10.53
CA LYS A 144 14.55 -1.93 -10.37
C LYS A 144 15.01 -0.77 -11.25
N VAL A 145 14.55 -0.66 -12.50
CA VAL A 145 15.07 0.29 -13.49
C VAL A 145 14.90 1.74 -13.01
N PRO A 146 13.69 2.25 -12.72
CA PRO A 146 13.52 3.62 -12.23
C PRO A 146 14.20 3.90 -10.88
N ILE A 147 14.40 2.89 -10.02
CA ILE A 147 15.17 3.07 -8.78
C ILE A 147 16.67 3.22 -9.08
N GLU A 148 17.21 2.44 -10.03
CA GLU A 148 18.60 2.60 -10.45
C GLU A 148 18.84 3.94 -11.14
N GLU A 149 17.88 4.51 -11.88
CA GLU A 149 17.99 5.88 -12.41
C GLU A 149 18.17 6.92 -11.31
N ILE A 150 17.42 6.81 -10.22
CA ILE A 150 17.58 7.66 -9.03
C ILE A 150 19.00 7.53 -8.48
N LYS A 151 19.49 6.30 -8.35
CA LYS A 151 20.83 5.99 -7.84
C LYS A 151 21.94 6.54 -8.75
N PHE A 152 21.85 6.34 -10.07
CA PHE A 152 22.80 6.87 -11.04
C PHE A 152 22.81 8.40 -11.11
N ALA A 153 21.67 9.05 -10.82
CA ALA A 153 21.59 10.50 -10.70
C ALA A 153 22.22 11.05 -9.40
N GLY A 154 22.76 10.19 -8.54
CA GLY A 154 23.36 10.58 -7.25
C GLY A 154 22.36 11.12 -6.23
N LEU A 155 21.07 10.78 -6.41
CA LEU A 155 19.99 11.20 -5.52
C LEU A 155 19.81 10.19 -4.37
N PRO A 156 19.27 10.61 -3.22
CA PRO A 156 18.89 9.69 -2.15
C PRO A 156 17.92 8.62 -2.68
N LEU A 157 18.12 7.36 -2.30
CA LEU A 157 17.21 6.28 -2.64
C LEU A 157 15.87 6.44 -1.92
N PRO A 158 14.76 5.88 -2.48
CA PRO A 158 13.50 5.80 -1.78
C PRO A 158 13.63 5.06 -0.45
N GLU A 159 12.99 5.58 0.61
CA GLU A 159 12.96 4.91 1.91
C GLU A 159 11.94 3.77 1.96
N ALA A 160 10.95 3.80 1.06
CA ALA A 160 9.96 2.74 0.89
C ALA A 160 9.54 2.58 -0.58
N ASN A 161 9.16 1.37 -0.95
CA ASN A 161 8.44 1.07 -2.18
C ASN A 161 7.17 0.30 -1.83
N GLN A 162 6.01 0.88 -2.19
CA GLN A 162 4.71 0.25 -1.96
C GLN A 162 4.29 -0.48 -3.23
N ILE A 163 4.15 -1.81 -3.17
CA ILE A 163 3.90 -2.67 -4.32
C ILE A 163 2.84 -3.72 -4.04
N GLU A 164 2.17 -4.21 -5.09
CA GLU A 164 1.25 -5.33 -4.98
C GLU A 164 2.00 -6.60 -4.58
N LEU A 165 1.65 -7.18 -3.42
CA LEU A 165 2.24 -8.41 -2.91
C LEU A 165 1.20 -9.29 -2.20
N HIS A 166 1.12 -10.53 -2.66
CA HIS A 166 0.35 -11.63 -2.09
C HIS A 166 0.94 -12.96 -2.59
N PRO A 167 0.55 -14.14 -2.08
CA PRO A 167 1.18 -15.42 -2.46
C PRO A 167 1.18 -15.73 -3.96
N TRP A 168 0.23 -15.18 -4.73
CA TRP A 168 0.20 -15.31 -6.19
C TRP A 168 1.05 -14.26 -6.92
N CYS A 169 1.47 -13.19 -6.24
CA CYS A 169 2.26 -12.10 -6.79
C CYS A 169 3.37 -11.70 -5.82
N GLN A 170 4.49 -12.44 -5.83
CA GLN A 170 5.54 -12.32 -4.82
C GLN A 170 6.69 -11.40 -5.22
N LYS A 171 6.86 -11.12 -6.51
CA LYS A 171 7.90 -10.23 -7.06
C LYS A 171 9.29 -10.45 -6.43
N THR A 172 9.67 -11.71 -6.24
CA THR A 172 10.83 -12.15 -5.42
C THR A 172 12.15 -11.45 -5.77
N LYS A 173 12.43 -11.27 -7.07
CA LYS A 173 13.63 -10.56 -7.54
C LYS A 173 13.64 -9.09 -7.13
N LEU A 174 12.50 -8.41 -7.27
CA LEU A 174 12.36 -7.02 -6.86
C LEU A 174 12.45 -6.88 -5.34
N VAL A 175 11.73 -7.71 -4.60
CA VAL A 175 11.79 -7.72 -3.13
C VAL A 175 13.21 -7.92 -2.62
N SER A 176 13.96 -8.87 -3.21
CA SER A 176 15.38 -9.07 -2.88
C SER A 176 16.21 -7.82 -3.14
N TYR A 177 16.02 -7.18 -4.30
CA TYR A 177 16.70 -5.93 -4.66
C TYR A 177 16.37 -4.80 -3.67
N LEU A 178 15.10 -4.61 -3.31
CA LEU A 178 14.67 -3.59 -2.35
C LEU A 178 15.32 -3.79 -0.99
N LYS A 179 15.31 -5.03 -0.48
CA LYS A 179 15.95 -5.38 0.80
C LYS A 179 17.47 -5.13 0.78
N GLN A 180 18.17 -5.45 -0.32
CA GLN A 180 19.61 -5.20 -0.48
C GLN A 180 19.99 -3.72 -0.51
N ASN A 181 19.04 -2.84 -0.84
CA ASN A 181 19.24 -1.39 -0.86
C ASN A 181 18.57 -0.68 0.33
N ASP A 182 18.20 -1.40 1.40
CA ASP A 182 17.54 -0.88 2.60
C ASP A 182 16.22 -0.12 2.32
N ILE A 183 15.51 -0.49 1.25
CA ILE A 183 14.22 0.09 0.88
C ILE A 183 13.11 -0.74 1.54
N SER A 184 12.32 -0.12 2.41
CA SER A 184 11.19 -0.76 3.08
C SER A 184 10.12 -1.18 2.08
N VAL A 185 9.58 -2.39 2.24
CA VAL A 185 8.54 -2.94 1.35
C VAL A 185 7.18 -2.81 2.05
N ILE A 186 6.23 -2.15 1.37
CA ILE A 186 4.84 -2.05 1.80
C ILE A 186 3.98 -2.84 0.81
N ALA A 187 3.27 -3.84 1.32
CA ALA A 187 2.41 -4.70 0.51
C ALA A 187 0.99 -4.12 0.44
N PHE A 188 0.53 -3.72 -0.74
CA PHE A 188 -0.87 -3.44 -0.98
C PHE A 188 -1.55 -4.62 -1.68
N SER A 189 -2.89 -4.64 -1.69
CA SER A 189 -3.71 -5.69 -2.30
C SER A 189 -3.41 -7.10 -1.77
N SER A 190 -2.94 -7.23 -0.53
CA SER A 190 -2.55 -8.53 0.06
C SER A 190 -3.70 -9.53 0.15
N LEU A 191 -4.96 -9.08 0.09
CA LEU A 191 -6.16 -9.91 0.14
C LEU A 191 -6.75 -10.23 -1.24
N VAL A 192 -6.05 -9.90 -2.32
CA VAL A 192 -6.49 -10.19 -3.70
C VAL A 192 -6.90 -11.65 -3.90
N PRO A 193 -6.20 -12.68 -3.37
CA PRO A 193 -6.62 -14.06 -3.52
C PRO A 193 -8.02 -14.41 -2.97
N LEU A 194 -8.59 -13.55 -2.11
CA LEU A 194 -9.92 -13.74 -1.52
C LEU A 194 -10.94 -12.73 -2.04
N SER A 195 -10.54 -11.84 -2.93
CA SER A 195 -11.38 -10.72 -3.30
C SER A 195 -12.26 -11.04 -4.51
N ASN A 196 -13.54 -10.62 -4.43
CA ASN A 196 -14.41 -10.50 -5.59
C ASN A 196 -14.09 -9.25 -6.42
N TRP A 197 -12.88 -8.73 -6.31
CA TRP A 197 -12.44 -7.53 -6.99
C TRP A 197 -12.56 -7.71 -8.50
N ARG A 198 -13.24 -6.75 -9.14
CA ARG A 198 -13.48 -6.74 -10.59
C ARG A 198 -14.26 -7.96 -11.12
N SER A 199 -15.12 -8.53 -10.29
CA SER A 199 -16.06 -9.55 -10.73
C SER A 199 -17.33 -8.99 -11.38
N LYS A 200 -17.51 -7.65 -11.38
CA LYS A 200 -18.65 -6.99 -12.00
C LYS A 200 -18.54 -6.99 -13.52
N GLU A 201 -19.68 -7.04 -14.18
CA GLU A 201 -19.76 -6.92 -15.64
C GLU A 201 -19.15 -5.59 -16.11
N GLY A 202 -18.24 -5.63 -17.10
CA GLY A 202 -17.46 -4.47 -17.55
C GLY A 202 -16.11 -4.24 -16.82
N GLU A 203 -15.90 -4.88 -15.66
CA GLU A 203 -14.64 -4.82 -14.91
C GLU A 203 -13.85 -6.16 -14.98
N LYS A 204 -14.42 -7.17 -15.62
CA LYS A 204 -13.86 -8.54 -15.66
C LYS A 204 -12.62 -8.61 -16.54
N SER A 205 -11.61 -9.28 -16.03
CA SER A 205 -10.50 -9.81 -16.81
C SER A 205 -10.47 -11.33 -16.69
N SER A 206 -9.79 -12.01 -17.62
CA SER A 206 -9.58 -13.47 -17.51
C SER A 206 -8.92 -13.87 -16.18
N LYS A 207 -8.10 -12.99 -15.61
CA LYS A 207 -7.48 -13.16 -14.30
C LYS A 207 -8.48 -13.06 -13.15
N SER A 208 -9.46 -12.14 -13.23
CA SER A 208 -10.49 -11.99 -12.19
C SER A 208 -11.37 -13.24 -12.08
N ASP A 209 -11.74 -13.84 -13.21
CA ASP A 209 -12.57 -15.04 -13.23
C ASP A 209 -11.82 -16.27 -12.67
N GLN A 210 -10.53 -16.41 -13.03
CA GLN A 210 -9.68 -17.47 -12.47
C GLN A 210 -9.48 -17.29 -10.97
N MET A 211 -9.22 -16.06 -10.51
CA MET A 211 -9.04 -15.76 -9.09
C MET A 211 -10.29 -16.04 -8.27
N LYS A 212 -11.46 -15.73 -8.84
CA LYS A 212 -12.76 -16.06 -8.21
C LYS A 212 -12.94 -17.57 -8.07
N ALA A 213 -12.69 -18.33 -9.14
CA ALA A 213 -12.79 -19.79 -9.12
C ALA A 213 -11.81 -20.39 -8.08
N ASP A 214 -10.56 -19.94 -8.05
CA ASP A 214 -9.56 -20.40 -7.08
C ASP A 214 -9.94 -20.02 -5.63
N GLY A 215 -10.55 -18.86 -5.41
CA GLY A 215 -11.01 -18.41 -4.08
C GLY A 215 -12.25 -19.17 -3.59
N GLU A 216 -13.12 -19.65 -4.50
CA GLU A 216 -14.30 -20.46 -4.19
C GLU A 216 -13.97 -21.95 -3.98
N ASP A 217 -12.78 -22.41 -4.40
CA ASP A 217 -12.36 -23.81 -4.26
C ASP A 217 -12.32 -24.24 -2.78
N PRO A 218 -13.09 -25.27 -2.36
CA PRO A 218 -13.05 -25.77 -1.00
C PRO A 218 -11.68 -26.32 -0.57
N SER A 219 -10.87 -26.76 -1.52
CA SER A 219 -9.50 -27.27 -1.31
C SER A 219 -8.43 -26.16 -1.36
N SER A 220 -8.82 -24.90 -1.46
CA SER A 220 -7.89 -23.78 -1.47
C SER A 220 -6.90 -23.89 -0.32
N ILE A 221 -5.61 -23.73 -0.65
CA ILE A 221 -4.52 -23.74 0.32
C ILE A 221 -4.77 -22.75 1.47
N PHE A 222 -5.40 -21.60 1.20
CA PHE A 222 -5.73 -20.59 2.21
C PHE A 222 -6.77 -21.09 3.20
N LYS A 223 -7.81 -21.82 2.74
CA LYS A 223 -8.82 -22.45 3.62
C LYS A 223 -8.22 -23.55 4.48
N VAL A 224 -7.38 -24.39 3.88
CA VAL A 224 -6.69 -25.48 4.61
C VAL A 224 -5.84 -24.90 5.73
N MET A 225 -5.04 -23.84 5.45
CA MET A 225 -4.21 -23.17 6.44
C MET A 225 -5.04 -22.42 7.49
N ALA A 226 -6.10 -21.72 7.08
CA ALA A 226 -7.01 -21.04 8.00
C ALA A 226 -7.58 -22.02 9.05
N ASN A 227 -8.04 -23.18 8.60
CA ASN A 227 -8.52 -24.24 9.50
C ASN A 227 -7.41 -24.79 10.41
N LYS A 228 -6.19 -25.00 9.87
CA LYS A 228 -5.04 -25.50 10.65
C LYS A 228 -4.66 -24.57 11.80
N TYR A 229 -4.64 -23.26 11.53
CA TYR A 229 -4.23 -22.25 12.52
C TYR A 229 -5.39 -21.66 13.32
N GLY A 230 -6.65 -22.04 13.03
CA GLY A 230 -7.85 -21.54 13.73
C GLY A 230 -8.12 -20.05 13.45
N VAL A 231 -7.79 -19.56 12.27
CA VAL A 231 -7.89 -18.14 11.88
C VAL A 231 -8.65 -17.99 10.55
N SER A 232 -8.90 -16.77 10.12
CA SER A 232 -9.48 -16.53 8.78
C SER A 232 -8.42 -16.63 7.67
N GLU A 233 -8.86 -16.91 6.45
CA GLU A 233 -7.99 -16.90 5.25
C GLU A 233 -7.32 -15.53 5.06
N ALA A 234 -8.02 -14.44 5.39
CA ALA A 234 -7.47 -13.09 5.36
C ALA A 234 -6.27 -12.95 6.31
N GLN A 235 -6.39 -13.48 7.52
CA GLN A 235 -5.28 -13.46 8.49
C GLN A 235 -4.09 -14.30 8.00
N VAL A 236 -4.31 -15.45 7.34
CA VAL A 236 -3.22 -16.22 6.70
C VAL A 236 -2.47 -15.39 5.66
N LEU A 237 -3.18 -14.71 4.76
CA LEU A 237 -2.56 -13.86 3.73
C LEU A 237 -1.78 -12.68 4.32
N LEU A 238 -2.34 -12.01 5.32
CA LEU A 238 -1.70 -10.89 5.99
C LEU A 238 -0.48 -11.33 6.80
N LYS A 239 -0.59 -12.45 7.51
CA LYS A 239 0.52 -13.03 8.29
C LYS A 239 1.67 -13.47 7.39
N TRP A 240 1.38 -14.09 6.25
CA TRP A 240 2.39 -14.41 5.25
C TRP A 240 3.22 -13.17 4.87
N ALA A 241 2.57 -12.06 4.57
CA ALA A 241 3.27 -10.84 4.20
C ALA A 241 4.12 -10.28 5.36
N LEU A 242 3.62 -10.31 6.59
CA LEU A 242 4.37 -9.89 7.78
C LEU A 242 5.60 -10.78 8.02
N GLN A 243 5.47 -12.11 7.88
CA GLN A 243 6.59 -13.04 8.05
C GLN A 243 7.63 -12.93 6.92
N GLN A 244 7.25 -12.41 5.75
CA GLN A 244 8.20 -11.97 4.72
C GLN A 244 8.94 -10.67 5.08
N GLY A 245 8.57 -10.02 6.19
CA GLY A 245 9.16 -8.76 6.65
C GLY A 245 8.56 -7.51 6.03
N PHE A 246 7.42 -7.62 5.31
CA PHE A 246 6.73 -6.49 4.70
C PHE A 246 5.86 -5.75 5.74
N ALA A 247 5.63 -4.46 5.52
CA ALA A 247 4.47 -3.79 6.09
C ALA A 247 3.24 -4.07 5.21
N ILE A 248 2.06 -4.11 5.80
CA ILE A 248 0.79 -4.38 5.12
C ILE A 248 -0.21 -3.26 5.36
N ILE A 249 -1.10 -3.03 4.39
CA ILE A 249 -2.14 -1.99 4.48
C ILE A 249 -3.52 -2.54 4.08
N PRO A 250 -4.04 -3.56 4.78
CA PRO A 250 -5.36 -4.10 4.47
C PRO A 250 -6.44 -3.01 4.60
N LYS A 251 -7.44 -3.08 3.71
CA LYS A 251 -8.58 -2.18 3.64
C LYS A 251 -9.86 -2.89 4.05
N SER A 252 -10.67 -2.28 4.89
CA SER A 252 -12.05 -2.71 5.16
C SER A 252 -12.89 -1.56 5.70
N SER A 253 -14.17 -1.48 5.28
CA SER A 253 -15.20 -0.66 5.93
C SER A 253 -16.03 -1.48 6.96
N ASN A 254 -15.82 -2.78 7.04
CA ASN A 254 -16.51 -3.65 8.01
C ASN A 254 -15.75 -3.69 9.33
N GLN A 255 -16.40 -3.30 10.42
CA GLN A 255 -15.80 -3.17 11.75
C GLN A 255 -15.18 -4.48 12.28
N ASN A 256 -15.81 -5.63 12.03
CA ASN A 256 -15.27 -6.93 12.48
C ASN A 256 -14.00 -7.29 11.69
N ARG A 257 -14.02 -7.11 10.37
CA ARG A 257 -12.83 -7.33 9.54
C ARG A 257 -11.69 -6.37 9.86
N ILE A 258 -11.97 -5.12 10.22
CA ILE A 258 -10.95 -4.17 10.70
C ILE A 258 -10.20 -4.75 11.90
N LYS A 259 -10.94 -5.27 12.89
CA LYS A 259 -10.35 -5.87 14.09
C LYS A 259 -9.59 -7.17 13.77
N GLN A 260 -10.16 -8.04 12.93
CA GLN A 260 -9.50 -9.29 12.52
C GLN A 260 -8.21 -9.07 11.74
N ASN A 261 -8.17 -8.07 10.86
CA ASN A 261 -7.00 -7.81 10.01
C ASN A 261 -5.78 -7.32 10.79
N ILE A 262 -5.93 -6.81 12.00
CA ILE A 262 -4.80 -6.42 12.85
C ILE A 262 -4.44 -7.49 13.88
N ASP A 263 -5.35 -8.43 14.18
CA ASP A 263 -5.13 -9.51 15.13
C ASP A 263 -4.32 -10.65 14.46
N LEU A 264 -3.01 -10.43 14.37
CA LEU A 264 -2.08 -11.29 13.65
C LEU A 264 -0.98 -11.88 14.54
N ASP A 265 -0.98 -11.56 15.84
CA ASP A 265 0.08 -12.00 16.77
C ASP A 265 -0.24 -13.35 17.44
N SER A 266 -1.49 -13.82 17.29
CA SER A 266 -1.97 -15.05 17.94
C SER A 266 -1.45 -16.35 17.34
N PHE A 267 -0.83 -16.31 16.15
CA PHE A 267 -0.33 -17.48 15.42
C PHE A 267 0.88 -17.16 14.56
N GLU A 268 1.61 -18.20 14.19
CA GLU A 268 2.70 -18.15 13.20
C GLU A 268 2.45 -19.22 12.13
N ILE A 269 2.68 -18.87 10.87
CA ILE A 269 2.70 -19.83 9.76
C ILE A 269 4.03 -20.56 9.83
N ASP A 270 4.00 -21.89 9.94
CA ASP A 270 5.24 -22.69 10.00
C ASP A 270 6.00 -22.67 8.68
N GLU A 271 7.27 -23.07 8.74
CA GLU A 271 8.18 -23.01 7.59
C GLU A 271 7.68 -23.86 6.41
N SER A 272 7.09 -25.04 6.67
CA SER A 272 6.53 -25.90 5.64
C SER A 272 5.40 -25.24 4.88
N ASP A 273 4.50 -24.54 5.58
CA ASP A 273 3.38 -23.83 4.96
C ASP A 273 3.83 -22.52 4.29
N MET A 274 4.85 -21.84 4.85
CA MET A 274 5.50 -20.71 4.16
C MET A 274 6.13 -21.15 2.83
N GLN A 275 6.75 -22.32 2.77
CA GLN A 275 7.28 -22.88 1.53
C GLN A 275 6.17 -23.21 0.52
N LYS A 276 5.05 -23.77 0.96
CA LYS A 276 3.87 -24.01 0.10
C LYS A 276 3.31 -22.70 -0.47
N LEU A 277 3.18 -21.67 0.36
CA LEU A 277 2.74 -20.34 -0.10
C LEU A 277 3.75 -19.72 -1.08
N SER A 278 5.03 -19.96 -0.89
CA SER A 278 6.07 -19.49 -1.82
C SER A 278 6.00 -20.23 -3.18
N SER A 279 5.59 -21.49 -3.19
CA SER A 279 5.51 -22.29 -4.42
C SER A 279 4.35 -21.92 -5.36
N ILE A 280 3.32 -21.21 -4.87
CA ILE A 280 2.15 -20.84 -5.66
C ILE A 280 2.26 -19.47 -6.34
N ASN A 281 3.46 -18.90 -6.38
CA ASN A 281 3.73 -17.64 -7.09
C ASN A 281 3.42 -17.78 -8.60
N ARG A 282 2.74 -16.78 -9.16
CA ARG A 282 2.38 -16.73 -10.59
C ARG A 282 3.21 -15.66 -11.27
N SER A 283 3.73 -15.94 -12.46
CA SER A 283 4.63 -15.01 -13.19
C SER A 283 3.96 -13.67 -13.57
N ASP A 284 2.64 -13.65 -13.66
CA ASP A 284 1.81 -12.53 -14.08
C ASP A 284 0.79 -12.11 -13.00
N GLY A 285 1.09 -12.38 -11.73
CA GLY A 285 0.17 -12.30 -10.61
C GLY A 285 -0.35 -10.91 -10.23
N GLY A 286 0.20 -9.83 -10.79
CA GLY A 286 -0.26 -8.45 -10.51
C GLY A 286 -1.61 -8.17 -11.21
N VAL A 287 -2.64 -7.78 -10.43
CA VAL A 287 -4.01 -7.57 -10.93
C VAL A 287 -4.67 -6.31 -10.37
N ALA A 288 -4.00 -5.59 -9.47
CA ALA A 288 -4.60 -4.45 -8.79
C ALA A 288 -4.87 -3.25 -9.71
N TRP A 289 -4.17 -3.15 -10.83
CA TRP A 289 -4.36 -2.09 -11.81
C TRP A 289 -5.11 -2.60 -13.05
N PRO A 290 -6.20 -1.93 -13.51
CA PRO A 290 -7.01 -2.40 -14.65
C PRO A 290 -6.21 -2.49 -15.95
N GLU A 291 -5.34 -1.50 -16.18
CA GLU A 291 -4.59 -1.34 -17.43
C GLU A 291 -3.30 -2.16 -17.46
N GLY A 292 -3.03 -2.93 -16.41
CA GLY A 292 -1.81 -3.71 -16.24
C GLY A 292 -0.94 -3.22 -15.08
N ASP A 293 -0.05 -4.09 -14.61
CA ASP A 293 0.82 -3.80 -13.46
C ASP A 293 1.81 -2.68 -13.79
N PRO A 294 1.75 -1.49 -13.14
CA PRO A 294 2.65 -0.37 -13.42
C PRO A 294 4.12 -0.70 -13.18
N ILE A 295 4.40 -1.76 -12.44
CA ILE A 295 5.76 -2.23 -12.19
C ILE A 295 6.48 -2.70 -13.46
N LEU A 296 5.75 -2.92 -14.55
CA LEU A 296 6.30 -3.31 -15.85
C LEU A 296 6.80 -2.10 -16.66
N ILE A 297 6.55 -0.87 -16.20
CA ILE A 297 6.99 0.37 -16.83
C ILE A 297 8.47 0.62 -16.49
N ASN A 298 9.31 0.68 -17.54
CA ASN A 298 10.74 0.92 -17.44
C ASN A 298 11.11 2.36 -17.82
#